data_e945deba1ffd44dd2810d9677ace2886
#
_entry.id   e945deba1ffd44dd2810d9677ace2886
#
_cell.length_a   1.000
_cell.length_b   1.000
_cell.length_c   1.000
_cell.angle_alpha   90.00
_cell.angle_beta   90.00
_cell.angle_gamma   90.00
#
_symmetry.space_group_name_H-M   'P 1'
#
loop_
_entity.id
_entity.type
_entity.pdbx_description
1 polymer ?
#
loop_
_entity_poly.entity_id
_entity_poly.type
_entity_poly.pdbx_seq_one_letter_code
_entity_poly.pdbx_strand_id
1 'polypeptide(L)'
;MLIGGYLTVKGREPLANYRGEGLRLVEGKEYIDLSSNDYLGFSTHPKLKRIAKEAIERLGVGSSASRLLSGDLDIYHQLEEKTADFKGKEKALIFNSGYQANLGIISAICNRGDVIFSDKLNHASIIDGIVLSGAKFFRYRHNDSNHLDQLLKQQRHKAKEALIISETIFSMDGDRSRLKELVGLKEKYNCKLIVDEAHATGIFGKNGTGVIEEESLVQGVDLIMGTFSKALGSFGGYVACSEILVNYLINTARSFIYSTALPPAVIATNLASLELVAEEPERREKLINNANYFRQSLKDLGFKVKGSSQIVPVIISDNQKVIKISEELQKKGYWVLPIRPPTVPTGESRLRFSLTVNHSKEILERLIKDLC
;
A
#
# COMPACT_ATOMS: atom_id res chain seq x y z
N MET A 1 -1.64 29.94 -0.09
CA MET A 1 -2.12 30.12 -1.46
C MET A 1 -1.87 28.85 -2.29
N LEU A 2 -2.37 27.70 -1.86
CA LEU A 2 -2.14 26.40 -2.50
C LEU A 2 -3.37 25.48 -2.51
N ILE A 3 -4.58 26.03 -2.36
CA ILE A 3 -5.83 25.25 -2.29
C ILE A 3 -6.66 25.38 -3.58
N GLY A 4 -6.29 26.27 -4.51
CA GLY A 4 -7.11 26.60 -5.68
C GLY A 4 -7.04 25.68 -6.89
N GLY A 5 -6.19 24.65 -6.90
CA GLY A 5 -6.03 23.72 -8.04
C GLY A 5 -6.55 22.30 -7.81
N TYR A 6 -7.06 21.99 -6.63
CA TYR A 6 -7.33 20.62 -6.21
C TYR A 6 -8.76 20.13 -6.40
N LEU A 7 -9.71 21.00 -6.63
CA LEU A 7 -11.10 20.62 -6.50
C LEU A 7 -11.97 21.19 -7.60
N THR A 8 -12.02 20.50 -8.70
CA THR A 8 -13.30 20.17 -9.26
C THR A 8 -13.58 18.67 -9.08
N VAL A 9 -13.37 18.15 -7.91
CA VAL A 9 -14.26 17.11 -7.42
C VAL A 9 -15.46 17.89 -6.95
N LYS A 10 -16.59 17.79 -7.67
CA LYS A 10 -17.91 18.11 -7.15
C LYS A 10 -17.92 17.63 -5.70
N GLY A 11 -18.35 18.48 -4.77
CA GLY A 11 -18.18 18.29 -3.35
C GLY A 11 -18.51 16.88 -2.88
N ARG A 12 -18.18 16.53 -1.63
CA ARG A 12 -18.35 15.24 -0.98
C ARG A 12 -19.78 14.69 -1.12
N GLU A 13 -20.27 14.50 -2.35
CA GLU A 13 -21.42 13.66 -2.57
C GLU A 13 -21.00 12.23 -2.18
N PRO A 14 -21.73 11.55 -1.30
CA PRO A 14 -21.41 10.22 -0.88
C PRO A 14 -21.30 9.35 -2.12
N LEU A 15 -20.06 8.99 -2.48
CA LEU A 15 -19.81 7.97 -3.47
C LEU A 15 -20.46 6.70 -2.91
N ALA A 16 -21.63 6.43 -3.37
CA ALA A 16 -22.58 5.39 -3.08
C ALA A 16 -22.07 4.06 -2.50
N ASN A 17 -22.99 3.28 -2.05
CA ASN A 17 -22.83 1.96 -1.46
C ASN A 17 -21.92 1.05 -2.31
N TYR A 18 -20.73 0.73 -1.78
CA TYR A 18 -19.86 -0.31 -2.31
C TYR A 18 -20.56 -1.66 -2.13
N ARG A 19 -20.75 -2.41 -3.20
CA ARG A 19 -21.40 -3.72 -3.13
C ARG A 19 -20.45 -4.90 -3.04
N GLY A 20 -19.16 -4.72 -3.29
CA GLY A 20 -18.19 -5.79 -3.40
C GLY A 20 -18.22 -6.49 -4.77
N GLU A 21 -17.43 -7.57 -4.90
CA GLU A 21 -17.32 -8.34 -6.16
C GLU A 21 -16.84 -7.49 -7.36
N GLY A 22 -16.06 -6.42 -7.08
CA GLY A 22 -15.56 -5.52 -8.13
C GLY A 22 -16.58 -4.51 -8.66
N LEU A 23 -17.75 -4.38 -7.99
CA LEU A 23 -18.81 -3.46 -8.38
C LEU A 23 -18.90 -2.28 -7.41
N ARG A 24 -19.25 -1.12 -7.95
CA ARG A 24 -19.53 0.11 -7.22
C ARG A 24 -20.90 0.65 -7.63
N LEU A 25 -21.69 1.08 -6.68
CA LEU A 25 -22.95 1.75 -6.92
C LEU A 25 -22.76 3.28 -6.76
N VAL A 26 -23.06 4.08 -7.77
CA VAL A 26 -23.01 5.54 -7.75
C VAL A 26 -24.34 6.07 -8.26
N GLU A 27 -25.04 6.87 -7.48
CA GLU A 27 -26.36 7.45 -7.85
C GLU A 27 -27.36 6.39 -8.37
N GLY A 28 -27.37 5.20 -7.76
CA GLY A 28 -28.24 4.09 -8.16
C GLY A 28 -27.79 3.29 -9.38
N LYS A 29 -26.70 3.67 -10.05
CA LYS A 29 -26.13 2.96 -11.19
C LYS A 29 -24.92 2.11 -10.78
N GLU A 30 -24.86 0.88 -11.28
CA GLU A 30 -23.74 -0.03 -11.06
C GLU A 30 -22.60 0.23 -12.04
N TYR A 31 -21.37 0.17 -11.52
CA TYR A 31 -20.14 0.31 -12.29
C TYR A 31 -19.17 -0.83 -11.91
N ILE A 32 -18.39 -1.30 -12.88
CA ILE A 32 -17.21 -2.12 -12.62
C ILE A 32 -16.14 -1.21 -12.03
N ASP A 33 -15.74 -1.47 -10.76
CA ASP A 33 -14.80 -0.62 -10.04
C ASP A 33 -13.33 -0.97 -10.37
N LEU A 34 -12.73 -0.18 -11.24
CA LEU A 34 -11.33 -0.29 -11.64
C LEU A 34 -10.40 0.65 -10.84
N SER A 35 -10.88 1.19 -9.71
CA SER A 35 -10.11 2.09 -8.84
C SER A 35 -9.93 1.57 -7.40
N SER A 36 -10.59 0.46 -7.05
CA SER A 36 -10.47 -0.19 -5.73
C SER A 36 -9.11 -0.84 -5.55
N ASN A 37 -8.58 -0.80 -4.31
CA ASN A 37 -7.39 -1.55 -3.92
C ASN A 37 -7.73 -2.90 -3.22
N ASP A 38 -8.98 -3.35 -3.24
CA ASP A 38 -9.40 -4.67 -2.74
C ASP A 38 -8.97 -5.78 -3.72
N TYR A 39 -7.66 -5.92 -3.90
CA TYR A 39 -7.05 -6.72 -4.97
C TYR A 39 -7.51 -8.18 -4.99
N LEU A 40 -7.68 -8.80 -3.81
CA LEU A 40 -8.11 -10.19 -3.66
C LEU A 40 -9.63 -10.35 -3.46
N GLY A 41 -10.39 -9.23 -3.43
CA GLY A 41 -11.84 -9.27 -3.19
C GLY A 41 -12.22 -9.71 -1.77
N PHE A 42 -11.32 -9.56 -0.82
CA PHE A 42 -11.50 -10.02 0.55
C PHE A 42 -12.48 -9.18 1.37
N SER A 43 -12.68 -7.91 1.02
CA SER A 43 -13.55 -7.00 1.78
C SER A 43 -15.01 -7.48 1.89
N THR A 44 -15.43 -8.35 1.00
CA THR A 44 -16.79 -8.94 0.99
C THR A 44 -16.79 -10.45 1.17
N HIS A 45 -15.63 -11.06 1.47
CA HIS A 45 -15.48 -12.50 1.59
C HIS A 45 -16.38 -13.07 2.70
N PRO A 46 -17.17 -14.14 2.44
CA PRO A 46 -18.14 -14.69 3.42
C PRO A 46 -17.51 -15.10 4.76
N LYS A 47 -16.32 -15.76 4.73
CA LYS A 47 -15.55 -16.14 5.92
C LYS A 47 -15.22 -14.92 6.78
N LEU A 48 -14.72 -13.83 6.16
CA LEU A 48 -14.32 -12.61 6.88
C LEU A 48 -15.53 -11.88 7.47
N LYS A 49 -16.64 -11.79 6.71
CA LYS A 49 -17.90 -11.21 7.23
C LYS A 49 -18.43 -11.97 8.44
N ARG A 50 -18.39 -13.31 8.42
CA ARG A 50 -18.82 -14.15 9.53
C ARG A 50 -17.95 -13.92 10.75
N ILE A 51 -16.63 -13.96 10.60
CA ILE A 51 -15.67 -13.74 11.70
C ILE A 51 -15.84 -12.35 12.32
N ALA A 52 -16.05 -11.31 11.50
CA ALA A 52 -16.32 -9.95 11.99
C ALA A 52 -17.58 -9.90 12.88
N LYS A 53 -18.68 -10.56 12.47
CA LYS A 53 -19.92 -10.64 13.27
C LYS A 53 -19.69 -11.38 14.58
N GLU A 54 -19.03 -12.54 14.55
CA GLU A 54 -18.72 -13.34 15.74
C GLU A 54 -17.84 -12.55 16.73
N ALA A 55 -16.88 -11.75 16.21
CA ALA A 55 -16.05 -10.90 17.05
C ALA A 55 -16.86 -9.75 17.72
N ILE A 56 -17.80 -9.15 17.00
CA ILE A 56 -18.71 -8.12 17.57
C ILE A 56 -19.53 -8.72 18.70
N GLU A 57 -20.13 -9.87 18.49
CA GLU A 57 -20.96 -10.55 19.49
C GLU A 57 -20.16 -10.88 20.77
N ARG A 58 -18.91 -11.31 20.62
CA ARG A 58 -18.08 -11.77 21.74
C ARG A 58 -17.33 -10.64 22.44
N LEU A 59 -16.80 -9.66 21.68
CA LEU A 59 -15.83 -8.66 22.16
C LEU A 59 -16.35 -7.21 22.10
N GLY A 60 -17.57 -7.02 21.58
CA GLY A 60 -18.14 -5.68 21.40
C GLY A 60 -17.64 -4.96 20.14
N VAL A 61 -18.09 -3.70 19.98
CA VAL A 61 -17.87 -2.92 18.75
C VAL A 61 -16.62 -2.05 18.77
N GLY A 62 -15.97 -1.84 19.90
CA GLY A 62 -14.81 -0.96 19.99
C GLY A 62 -13.92 -1.27 21.18
N SER A 63 -12.66 -0.83 21.13
CA SER A 63 -11.64 -1.06 22.17
C SER A 63 -11.64 0.02 23.26
N SER A 64 -12.33 1.13 23.06
CA SER A 64 -12.61 2.22 24.02
C SER A 64 -11.38 2.94 24.61
N ALA A 65 -10.16 2.49 24.38
CA ALA A 65 -8.93 3.06 24.90
C ALA A 65 -7.74 2.80 23.95
N SER A 66 -6.61 3.45 24.20
CA SER A 66 -5.34 3.13 23.53
C SER A 66 -4.78 1.79 24.01
N ARG A 67 -3.87 1.20 23.23
CA ARG A 67 -3.18 -0.05 23.55
C ARG A 67 -2.43 0.02 24.90
N LEU A 68 -1.86 1.15 25.26
CA LEU A 68 -1.13 1.33 26.52
C LEU A 68 -2.03 1.62 27.74
N LEU A 69 -3.33 1.66 27.54
CA LEU A 69 -4.33 1.74 28.63
C LEU A 69 -5.10 0.42 28.72
N SER A 70 -6.41 0.45 28.46
CA SER A 70 -7.29 -0.74 28.55
C SER A 70 -7.72 -1.27 27.18
N GLY A 71 -7.18 -0.73 26.09
CA GLY A 71 -7.52 -1.16 24.72
C GLY A 71 -6.66 -2.33 24.19
N ASP A 72 -5.80 -2.92 25.01
CA ASP A 72 -4.92 -4.01 24.62
C ASP A 72 -5.58 -5.38 24.90
N LEU A 73 -6.25 -5.91 23.90
CA LEU A 73 -6.91 -7.20 23.98
C LEU A 73 -5.97 -8.31 23.50
N ASP A 74 -6.13 -9.52 24.04
CA ASP A 74 -5.33 -10.70 23.68
C ASP A 74 -5.29 -10.97 22.17
N ILE A 75 -6.38 -10.72 21.46
CA ILE A 75 -6.45 -10.88 20.01
C ILE A 75 -5.47 -9.98 19.22
N TYR A 76 -4.97 -8.88 19.82
CA TYR A 76 -3.91 -8.08 19.21
C TYR A 76 -2.60 -8.81 19.21
N HIS A 77 -2.24 -9.45 20.34
CA HIS A 77 -0.99 -10.19 20.46
C HIS A 77 -0.98 -11.37 19.49
N GLN A 78 -2.10 -12.06 19.34
CA GLN A 78 -2.27 -13.11 18.32
C GLN A 78 -2.06 -12.58 16.90
N LEU A 79 -2.61 -11.39 16.57
CA LEU A 79 -2.41 -10.77 15.25
C LEU A 79 -0.95 -10.34 15.05
N GLU A 80 -0.32 -9.78 16.06
CA GLU A 80 1.09 -9.34 16.00
C GLU A 80 2.02 -10.54 15.81
N GLU A 81 1.84 -11.63 16.54
CA GLU A 81 2.57 -12.88 16.36
C GLU A 81 2.36 -13.45 14.94
N LYS A 82 1.11 -13.59 14.51
CA LYS A 82 0.79 -14.08 13.17
C LYS A 82 1.36 -13.20 12.05
N THR A 83 1.38 -11.88 12.25
CA THR A 83 1.95 -10.93 11.28
C THR A 83 3.50 -11.03 11.24
N ALA A 84 4.15 -11.22 12.38
CA ALA A 84 5.59 -11.44 12.45
C ALA A 84 5.98 -12.71 11.71
N ASP A 85 5.31 -13.83 11.98
CA ASP A 85 5.50 -15.11 11.30
C ASP A 85 5.28 -14.98 9.79
N PHE A 86 4.17 -14.35 9.40
CA PHE A 86 3.83 -14.12 7.99
C PHE A 86 4.90 -13.33 7.25
N LYS A 87 5.56 -12.37 7.93
CA LYS A 87 6.64 -11.55 7.35
C LYS A 87 8.04 -12.11 7.57
N GLY A 88 8.19 -13.20 8.32
CA GLY A 88 9.49 -13.80 8.65
C GLY A 88 10.37 -12.88 9.50
N LYS A 89 9.74 -12.15 10.44
CA LYS A 89 10.41 -11.26 11.39
C LYS A 89 10.16 -11.69 12.83
N GLU A 90 10.98 -11.19 13.76
CA GLU A 90 10.90 -11.58 15.17
C GLU A 90 9.60 -11.12 15.83
N LYS A 91 9.15 -9.91 15.53
CA LYS A 91 7.94 -9.30 16.11
C LYS A 91 7.23 -8.40 15.10
N ALA A 92 5.97 -8.10 15.36
CA ALA A 92 5.23 -7.08 14.66
C ALA A 92 4.49 -6.16 15.64
N LEU A 93 4.13 -4.96 15.18
CA LEU A 93 3.31 -3.99 15.90
C LEU A 93 2.20 -3.48 15.00
N ILE A 94 0.98 -3.49 15.50
CA ILE A 94 -0.22 -3.08 14.76
C ILE A 94 -0.54 -1.61 14.99
N PHE A 95 -0.81 -0.89 13.90
CA PHE A 95 -1.26 0.50 13.86
C PHE A 95 -2.65 0.61 13.26
N ASN A 96 -3.36 1.71 13.53
CA ASN A 96 -4.71 1.91 13.03
C ASN A 96 -4.79 2.08 11.50
N SER A 97 -3.71 2.47 10.85
CA SER A 97 -3.64 2.53 9.39
C SER A 97 -2.19 2.47 8.91
N GLY A 98 -1.96 2.16 7.64
CA GLY A 98 -0.64 2.25 7.02
C GLY A 98 -0.06 3.67 7.07
N TYR A 99 -0.91 4.69 6.96
CA TYR A 99 -0.49 6.09 7.10
C TYR A 99 0.10 6.35 8.50
N GLN A 100 -0.62 5.94 9.57
CA GLN A 100 -0.16 6.09 10.95
C GLN A 100 1.07 5.24 11.25
N ALA A 101 1.19 4.05 10.63
CA ALA A 101 2.39 3.22 10.75
C ALA A 101 3.62 3.95 10.21
N ASN A 102 3.60 4.43 8.98
CA ASN A 102 4.72 5.19 8.41
C ASN A 102 5.06 6.43 9.23
N LEU A 103 4.05 7.19 9.65
CA LEU A 103 4.23 8.39 10.47
C LEU A 103 4.92 8.06 11.79
N GLY A 104 4.39 7.05 12.51
CA GLY A 104 4.90 6.64 13.83
C GLY A 104 6.29 6.04 13.77
N ILE A 105 6.53 5.14 12.81
CA ILE A 105 7.82 4.46 12.65
C ILE A 105 8.92 5.47 12.34
N ILE A 106 8.76 6.25 11.28
CA ILE A 106 9.82 7.13 10.78
C ILE A 106 10.14 8.24 11.79
N SER A 107 9.10 8.85 12.39
CA SER A 107 9.31 9.91 13.39
C SER A 107 9.84 9.40 14.72
N ALA A 108 9.70 8.11 15.03
CA ALA A 108 10.24 7.51 16.25
C ALA A 108 11.72 7.12 16.11
N ILE A 109 12.13 6.59 14.95
CA ILE A 109 13.48 6.03 14.78
C ILE A 109 14.49 7.02 14.21
N CYS A 110 14.06 8.15 13.67
CA CYS A 110 14.92 9.20 13.15
C CYS A 110 14.68 10.52 13.86
N ASN A 111 15.74 11.33 14.00
CA ASN A 111 15.71 12.62 14.64
C ASN A 111 16.73 13.60 13.99
N ARG A 112 16.84 14.82 14.56
CA ARG A 112 17.85 15.80 14.15
C ARG A 112 19.26 15.20 14.34
N GLY A 113 20.08 15.22 13.29
CA GLY A 113 21.41 14.61 13.25
C GLY A 113 21.47 13.31 12.44
N ASP A 114 20.33 12.74 12.12
CA ASP A 114 20.21 11.60 11.21
C ASP A 114 19.95 12.07 9.77
N VAL A 115 20.13 11.15 8.82
CA VAL A 115 19.85 11.41 7.40
C VAL A 115 18.94 10.34 6.81
N ILE A 116 17.96 10.77 6.02
CA ILE A 116 17.03 9.86 5.34
C ILE A 116 17.19 10.01 3.83
N PHE A 117 17.27 8.88 3.13
CA PHE A 117 17.27 8.79 1.67
C PHE A 117 15.96 8.15 1.22
N SER A 118 15.11 8.95 0.56
CA SER A 118 13.76 8.57 0.17
C SER A 118 13.62 8.52 -1.35
N ASP A 119 12.98 7.49 -1.89
CA ASP A 119 12.59 7.50 -3.30
C ASP A 119 11.65 8.69 -3.58
N LYS A 120 11.81 9.30 -4.76
CA LYS A 120 11.04 10.48 -5.16
C LYS A 120 9.53 10.19 -5.23
N LEU A 121 9.12 8.96 -5.50
CA LEU A 121 7.72 8.55 -5.63
C LEU A 121 7.14 7.87 -4.39
N ASN A 122 7.88 7.83 -3.29
CA ASN A 122 7.35 7.30 -2.03
C ASN A 122 6.04 7.99 -1.62
N HIS A 123 5.17 7.22 -0.98
CA HIS A 123 3.85 7.63 -0.53
C HIS A 123 3.90 8.85 0.41
N ALA A 124 2.86 9.68 0.39
CA ALA A 124 2.76 10.90 1.20
C ALA A 124 3.00 10.65 2.69
N SER A 125 2.51 9.53 3.25
CA SER A 125 2.72 9.18 4.66
C SER A 125 4.20 9.00 5.04
N ILE A 126 5.02 8.52 4.10
CA ILE A 126 6.48 8.41 4.28
C ILE A 126 7.08 9.81 4.35
N ILE A 127 6.71 10.68 3.43
CA ILE A 127 7.20 12.07 3.40
C ILE A 127 6.79 12.83 4.66
N ASP A 128 5.55 12.67 5.12
CA ASP A 128 5.06 13.31 6.34
C ASP A 128 5.79 12.77 7.59
N GLY A 129 6.06 11.47 7.65
CA GLY A 129 6.88 10.87 8.69
C GLY A 129 8.32 11.41 8.71
N ILE A 130 8.92 11.59 7.53
CA ILE A 130 10.24 12.19 7.37
C ILE A 130 10.25 13.64 7.88
N VAL A 131 9.28 14.45 7.47
CA VAL A 131 9.17 15.84 7.92
C VAL A 131 8.99 15.91 9.43
N LEU A 132 8.15 15.06 10.00
CA LEU A 132 7.88 14.99 11.44
C LEU A 132 9.11 14.58 12.26
N SER A 133 9.99 13.72 11.72
CA SER A 133 11.23 13.29 12.39
C SER A 133 12.21 14.43 12.63
N GLY A 134 12.16 15.48 11.80
CA GLY A 134 13.14 16.56 11.79
C GLY A 134 14.51 16.16 11.26
N ALA A 135 14.69 14.95 10.77
CA ALA A 135 15.93 14.48 10.14
C ALA A 135 16.19 15.21 8.82
N LYS A 136 17.45 15.37 8.46
CA LYS A 136 17.81 15.83 7.13
C LYS A 136 17.47 14.75 6.12
N PHE A 137 16.85 15.10 4.96
CA PHE A 137 16.52 14.10 3.97
C PHE A 137 16.89 14.49 2.56
N PHE A 138 17.12 13.46 1.74
CA PHE A 138 17.43 13.58 0.32
C PHE A 138 16.50 12.68 -0.48
N ARG A 139 15.88 13.23 -1.52
CA ARG A 139 15.05 12.47 -2.45
C ARG A 139 15.89 12.04 -3.63
N TYR A 140 16.12 10.73 -3.77
CA TYR A 140 16.78 10.21 -4.97
C TYR A 140 15.77 10.03 -6.11
N ARG A 141 16.29 10.07 -7.36
CA ARG A 141 15.45 9.83 -8.54
C ARG A 141 14.85 8.45 -8.46
N HIS A 142 13.58 8.37 -8.87
CA HIS A 142 12.80 7.14 -8.77
C HIS A 142 13.52 5.94 -9.41
N ASN A 143 13.65 4.87 -8.65
CA ASN A 143 14.34 3.62 -9.03
C ASN A 143 15.77 3.81 -9.58
N ASP A 144 16.47 4.88 -9.18
CA ASP A 144 17.84 5.20 -9.61
C ASP A 144 18.85 4.92 -8.48
N SER A 145 19.31 3.68 -8.41
CA SER A 145 20.31 3.25 -7.43
C SER A 145 21.67 3.94 -7.60
N ASN A 146 22.03 4.38 -8.81
CA ASN A 146 23.25 5.14 -9.03
C ASN A 146 23.15 6.53 -8.40
N HIS A 147 22.01 7.21 -8.52
CA HIS A 147 21.79 8.48 -7.85
C HIS A 147 21.74 8.32 -6.32
N LEU A 148 21.15 7.24 -5.82
CA LEU A 148 21.17 6.92 -4.40
C LEU A 148 22.61 6.69 -3.90
N ASP A 149 23.43 5.91 -4.63
CA ASP A 149 24.85 5.68 -4.29
C ASP A 149 25.63 6.98 -4.21
N GLN A 150 25.44 7.91 -5.18
CA GLN A 150 26.05 9.23 -5.16
C GLN A 150 25.67 10.05 -3.92
N LEU A 151 24.38 10.06 -3.54
CA LEU A 151 23.90 10.75 -2.37
C LEU A 151 24.43 10.14 -1.06
N LEU A 152 24.44 8.82 -0.96
CA LEU A 152 25.01 8.09 0.18
C LEU A 152 26.49 8.41 0.36
N LYS A 153 27.29 8.36 -0.71
CA LYS A 153 28.71 8.72 -0.70
C LYS A 153 28.95 10.14 -0.18
N GLN A 154 28.10 11.08 -0.54
CA GLN A 154 28.26 12.50 -0.20
C GLN A 154 27.74 12.86 1.21
N GLN A 155 26.74 12.14 1.74
CA GLN A 155 25.99 12.59 2.90
C GLN A 155 26.05 11.64 4.09
N ARG A 156 26.23 10.30 3.89
CA ARG A 156 26.17 9.31 4.98
C ARG A 156 27.16 9.60 6.11
N HIS A 157 28.39 9.97 5.77
CA HIS A 157 29.44 10.25 6.76
C HIS A 157 29.21 11.50 7.62
N LYS A 158 28.23 12.34 7.25
CA LYS A 158 27.87 13.58 7.98
C LYS A 158 26.75 13.36 8.99
N ALA A 159 26.21 12.16 9.08
CA ALA A 159 25.08 11.84 9.94
C ALA A 159 25.42 10.72 10.93
N LYS A 160 24.79 10.76 12.10
CA LYS A 160 24.93 9.71 13.12
C LYS A 160 24.36 8.41 12.59
N GLU A 161 23.09 8.42 12.21
CA GLU A 161 22.40 7.30 11.60
C GLU A 161 21.89 7.65 10.21
N ALA A 162 21.71 6.64 9.36
CA ALA A 162 21.19 6.81 8.02
C ALA A 162 20.13 5.77 7.70
N LEU A 163 19.08 6.23 7.06
CA LEU A 163 17.91 5.43 6.71
C LEU A 163 17.62 5.53 5.21
N ILE A 164 17.47 4.39 4.55
CA ILE A 164 16.92 4.30 3.19
C ILE A 164 15.45 3.88 3.31
N ILE A 165 14.56 4.58 2.60
CA ILE A 165 13.13 4.23 2.58
C ILE A 165 12.65 4.13 1.13
N SER A 166 11.95 3.03 0.83
CA SER A 166 11.32 2.79 -0.46
C SER A 166 10.03 1.97 -0.31
N GLU A 167 9.21 1.94 -1.36
CA GLU A 167 8.10 1.00 -1.52
C GLU A 167 8.56 -0.18 -2.38
N THR A 168 7.97 -1.36 -2.24
CA THR A 168 8.23 -2.48 -3.17
C THR A 168 7.43 -2.33 -4.46
N ILE A 169 6.19 -1.87 -4.36
CA ILE A 169 5.30 -1.56 -5.50
C ILE A 169 4.80 -0.13 -5.33
N PHE A 170 5.11 0.74 -6.27
CA PHE A 170 4.71 2.14 -6.22
C PHE A 170 3.27 2.34 -6.66
N SER A 171 2.51 3.06 -5.85
CA SER A 171 1.05 3.14 -5.96
C SER A 171 0.52 3.75 -7.26
N MET A 172 1.26 4.69 -7.88
CA MET A 172 0.82 5.38 -9.09
C MET A 172 1.40 4.80 -10.38
N ASP A 173 2.58 4.23 -10.33
CA ASP A 173 3.28 3.67 -11.49
C ASP A 173 3.13 2.15 -11.59
N GLY A 174 2.77 1.46 -10.49
CA GLY A 174 2.62 0.01 -10.45
C GLY A 174 3.90 -0.76 -10.73
N ASP A 175 5.04 -0.08 -10.72
CA ASP A 175 6.35 -0.67 -10.94
C ASP A 175 7.00 -1.14 -9.64
N ARG A 176 8.03 -1.95 -9.78
CA ARG A 176 8.78 -2.53 -8.65
C ARG A 176 10.03 -1.72 -8.34
N SER A 177 10.35 -1.62 -7.06
CA SER A 177 11.66 -1.13 -6.64
C SER A 177 12.78 -2.12 -7.03
N ARG A 178 14.00 -1.59 -7.11
CA ARG A 178 15.23 -2.38 -7.28
C ARG A 178 15.74 -2.85 -5.92
N LEU A 179 14.96 -3.72 -5.27
CA LEU A 179 15.16 -4.04 -3.86
C LEU A 179 16.54 -4.65 -3.55
N LYS A 180 17.06 -5.52 -4.43
CA LYS A 180 18.42 -6.10 -4.29
C LYS A 180 19.52 -5.02 -4.27
N GLU A 181 19.36 -3.99 -5.11
CA GLU A 181 20.30 -2.88 -5.16
C GLU A 181 20.19 -2.01 -3.90
N LEU A 182 18.98 -1.80 -3.37
CA LEU A 182 18.76 -1.08 -2.11
C LEU A 182 19.41 -1.80 -0.92
N VAL A 183 19.26 -3.11 -0.83
CA VAL A 183 19.91 -3.95 0.20
C VAL A 183 21.44 -3.86 0.08
N GLY A 184 22.00 -3.99 -1.12
CA GLY A 184 23.44 -3.85 -1.34
C GLY A 184 23.98 -2.48 -0.94
N LEU A 185 23.25 -1.40 -1.24
CA LEU A 185 23.62 -0.04 -0.84
C LEU A 185 23.49 0.17 0.68
N LYS A 186 22.43 -0.37 1.29
CA LYS A 186 22.26 -0.35 2.74
C LYS A 186 23.47 -0.97 3.45
N GLU A 187 23.91 -2.13 2.99
CA GLU A 187 25.06 -2.84 3.56
C GLU A 187 26.37 -2.06 3.33
N LYS A 188 26.61 -1.63 2.09
CA LYS A 188 27.81 -0.88 1.69
C LYS A 188 28.03 0.37 2.53
N TYR A 189 26.95 1.09 2.88
CA TYR A 189 27.01 2.37 3.60
C TYR A 189 26.60 2.28 5.07
N ASN A 190 26.38 1.08 5.59
CA ASN A 190 25.91 0.86 6.96
C ASN A 190 24.69 1.75 7.29
N CYS A 191 23.62 1.56 6.51
CA CYS A 191 22.34 2.23 6.70
C CYS A 191 21.30 1.22 7.23
N LYS A 192 20.17 1.73 7.71
CA LYS A 192 18.94 0.95 7.89
C LYS A 192 18.07 1.04 6.66
N LEU A 193 17.26 0.01 6.40
CA LEU A 193 16.33 -0.04 5.28
C LEU A 193 14.91 -0.30 5.76
N ILE A 194 14.01 0.64 5.49
CA ILE A 194 12.56 0.48 5.63
C ILE A 194 11.97 0.24 4.25
N VAL A 195 11.09 -0.76 4.15
CA VAL A 195 10.38 -1.04 2.91
C VAL A 195 8.87 -1.14 3.17
N ASP A 196 8.12 -0.34 2.42
CA ASP A 196 6.65 -0.36 2.44
C ASP A 196 6.14 -1.38 1.40
N GLU A 197 5.45 -2.41 1.87
CA GLU A 197 4.83 -3.46 1.08
C GLU A 197 3.29 -3.34 0.97
N ALA A 198 2.73 -2.16 1.20
CA ALA A 198 1.28 -1.97 1.21
C ALA A 198 0.57 -2.42 -0.08
N HIS A 199 1.24 -2.37 -1.23
CA HIS A 199 0.73 -2.85 -2.52
C HIS A 199 1.23 -4.24 -2.92
N ALA A 200 2.06 -4.87 -2.10
CA ALA A 200 2.64 -6.19 -2.38
C ALA A 200 2.10 -7.30 -1.45
N THR A 201 1.84 -6.95 -0.18
CA THR A 201 1.30 -7.88 0.82
C THR A 201 -0.01 -8.52 0.35
N GLY A 202 -0.12 -9.83 0.47
CA GLY A 202 -1.25 -10.63 0.01
C GLY A 202 -1.14 -11.05 -1.47
N ILE A 203 -0.19 -10.53 -2.25
CA ILE A 203 -0.16 -10.70 -3.72
C ILE A 203 1.11 -11.41 -4.18
N PHE A 204 2.28 -10.92 -3.82
CA PHE A 204 3.57 -11.40 -4.30
C PHE A 204 4.23 -12.36 -3.33
N GLY A 205 5.15 -13.19 -3.86
CA GLY A 205 5.82 -14.25 -3.11
C GLY A 205 5.04 -15.55 -3.09
N LYS A 206 5.74 -16.65 -2.83
CA LYS A 206 5.17 -18.01 -2.80
C LYS A 206 4.02 -18.10 -1.79
N ASN A 207 4.19 -17.51 -0.61
CA ASN A 207 3.21 -17.52 0.46
C ASN A 207 2.32 -16.24 0.47
N GLY A 208 2.49 -15.34 -0.49
CA GLY A 208 1.76 -14.07 -0.57
C GLY A 208 2.25 -13.03 0.43
N THR A 209 3.44 -13.18 1.00
CA THR A 209 3.91 -12.25 2.03
C THR A 209 4.43 -10.94 1.43
N GLY A 210 4.88 -10.93 0.17
CA GLY A 210 5.29 -9.73 -0.55
C GLY A 210 6.47 -9.94 -1.50
N VAL A 211 6.94 -8.84 -2.10
CA VAL A 211 8.11 -8.85 -3.00
C VAL A 211 9.40 -9.17 -2.24
N ILE A 212 9.50 -8.78 -0.98
CA ILE A 212 10.67 -9.09 -0.13
C ILE A 212 10.85 -10.60 0.00
N GLU A 213 9.77 -11.37 0.17
CA GLU A 213 9.78 -12.84 0.14
C GLU A 213 10.18 -13.35 -1.25
N GLU A 214 9.51 -12.85 -2.29
CA GLU A 214 9.72 -13.29 -3.67
C GLU A 214 11.19 -13.17 -4.09
N GLU A 215 11.87 -12.12 -3.64
CA GLU A 215 13.29 -11.89 -3.90
C GLU A 215 14.24 -12.51 -2.86
N SER A 216 13.70 -13.20 -1.84
CA SER A 216 14.47 -13.82 -0.75
C SER A 216 15.33 -12.82 0.05
N LEU A 217 14.80 -11.62 0.27
CA LEU A 217 15.52 -10.51 0.91
C LEU A 217 15.05 -10.18 2.33
N VAL A 218 14.30 -11.07 2.98
CA VAL A 218 13.72 -10.83 4.32
C VAL A 218 14.78 -10.36 5.32
N GLN A 219 15.96 -10.98 5.32
CA GLN A 219 17.05 -10.62 6.25
C GLN A 219 17.76 -9.31 5.87
N GLY A 220 17.70 -8.90 4.61
CA GLY A 220 18.31 -7.66 4.11
C GLY A 220 17.52 -6.39 4.46
N VAL A 221 16.25 -6.51 4.84
CA VAL A 221 15.37 -5.39 5.18
C VAL A 221 15.21 -5.29 6.70
N ASP A 222 15.46 -4.12 7.31
CA ASP A 222 15.38 -3.96 8.77
C ASP A 222 13.93 -3.84 9.25
N LEU A 223 13.09 -3.07 8.58
CA LEU A 223 11.67 -2.90 8.91
C LEU A 223 10.81 -3.09 7.66
N ILE A 224 9.81 -3.93 7.77
CA ILE A 224 8.82 -4.18 6.74
C ILE A 224 7.50 -3.56 7.21
N MET A 225 7.05 -2.52 6.51
CA MET A 225 5.73 -1.92 6.73
C MET A 225 4.73 -2.53 5.75
N GLY A 226 3.48 -2.68 6.19
CA GLY A 226 2.38 -3.10 5.33
C GLY A 226 1.02 -2.67 5.85
N THR A 227 -0.04 -3.07 5.15
CA THR A 227 -1.41 -2.72 5.52
C THR A 227 -2.37 -3.87 5.30
N PHE A 228 -3.41 -3.94 6.14
CA PHE A 228 -4.57 -4.83 5.98
C PHE A 228 -5.67 -4.22 5.09
N SER A 229 -5.51 -2.96 4.65
CA SER A 229 -6.59 -2.17 4.04
C SER A 229 -6.74 -2.37 2.53
N LYS A 230 -5.90 -3.18 1.89
CA LYS A 230 -5.89 -3.40 0.45
C LYS A 230 -6.19 -4.86 0.12
N ALA A 231 -5.19 -5.64 -0.32
CA ALA A 231 -5.39 -7.05 -0.67
C ALA A 231 -6.02 -7.88 0.46
N LEU A 232 -5.72 -7.55 1.72
CA LEU A 232 -6.27 -8.24 2.89
C LEU A 232 -7.72 -7.83 3.24
N GLY A 233 -8.33 -6.90 2.50
CA GLY A 233 -9.76 -6.59 2.52
C GLY A 233 -10.33 -6.02 3.83
N SER A 234 -9.48 -5.55 4.76
CA SER A 234 -9.87 -5.08 6.08
C SER A 234 -9.39 -3.66 6.36
N PHE A 235 -8.85 -3.39 7.55
CA PHE A 235 -8.34 -2.09 7.94
C PHE A 235 -7.16 -2.21 8.91
N GLY A 236 -6.25 -1.22 8.90
CA GLY A 236 -5.08 -1.19 9.77
C GLY A 236 -3.76 -1.22 9.00
N GLY A 237 -2.67 -0.99 9.72
CA GLY A 237 -1.31 -1.12 9.25
C GLY A 237 -0.46 -1.88 10.25
N TYR A 238 0.73 -2.26 9.86
CA TYR A 238 1.68 -2.94 10.72
C TYR A 238 3.12 -2.60 10.35
N VAL A 239 4.01 -2.82 11.29
CA VAL A 239 5.44 -2.97 11.04
C VAL A 239 5.87 -4.35 11.54
N ALA A 240 6.75 -5.03 10.80
CA ALA A 240 7.40 -6.26 11.21
C ALA A 240 8.92 -6.05 11.18
N CYS A 241 9.60 -6.32 12.30
CA CYS A 241 11.03 -6.05 12.49
C CYS A 241 11.60 -6.87 13.67
N SER A 242 12.78 -6.48 14.17
CA SER A 242 13.34 -7.09 15.39
C SER A 242 12.52 -6.75 16.63
N GLU A 243 12.57 -7.63 17.63
CA GLU A 243 11.91 -7.42 18.93
C GLU A 243 12.36 -6.13 19.61
N ILE A 244 13.64 -5.82 19.54
CA ILE A 244 14.21 -4.56 20.11
C ILE A 244 13.55 -3.34 19.50
N LEU A 245 13.36 -3.32 18.18
CA LEU A 245 12.73 -2.20 17.49
C LEU A 245 11.23 -2.11 17.79
N VAL A 246 10.51 -3.23 17.88
CA VAL A 246 9.10 -3.23 18.29
C VAL A 246 8.95 -2.66 19.70
N ASN A 247 9.78 -3.12 20.66
CA ASN A 247 9.76 -2.61 22.03
C ASN A 247 10.09 -1.11 22.09
N TYR A 248 10.99 -0.64 21.26
CA TYR A 248 11.28 0.80 21.13
C TYR A 248 10.08 1.57 20.59
N LEU A 249 9.44 1.09 19.52
CA LEU A 249 8.27 1.73 18.89
C LEU A 249 7.07 1.80 19.83
N ILE A 250 6.81 0.78 20.66
CA ILE A 250 5.74 0.79 21.67
C ILE A 250 5.89 1.99 22.60
N ASN A 251 7.12 2.39 22.93
CA ASN A 251 7.42 3.47 23.87
C ASN A 251 7.63 4.85 23.20
N THR A 252 7.76 4.92 21.87
CA THR A 252 8.16 6.15 21.18
C THR A 252 7.27 6.54 20.00
N ALA A 253 6.60 5.59 19.37
CA ALA A 253 5.74 5.87 18.21
C ALA A 253 4.44 6.56 18.63
N ARG A 254 4.39 7.90 18.51
CA ARG A 254 3.26 8.71 18.97
C ARG A 254 1.92 8.32 18.35
N SER A 255 1.90 7.92 17.08
CA SER A 255 0.67 7.46 16.40
C SER A 255 0.15 6.13 16.94
N PHE A 256 0.99 5.34 17.61
CA PHE A 256 0.58 4.15 18.37
C PHE A 256 0.10 4.53 19.78
N ILE A 257 0.92 5.29 20.52
CA ILE A 257 0.67 5.62 21.93
C ILE A 257 -0.63 6.39 22.14
N TYR A 258 -0.89 7.40 21.28
CA TYR A 258 -1.99 8.36 21.48
C TYR A 258 -3.20 8.08 20.58
N SER A 259 -3.31 6.88 20.02
CA SER A 259 -4.47 6.45 19.23
C SER A 259 -5.29 5.42 20.00
N THR A 260 -6.62 5.56 19.98
CA THR A 260 -7.52 4.48 20.39
C THR A 260 -7.24 3.24 19.54
N ALA A 261 -7.24 2.07 20.17
CA ALA A 261 -7.01 0.79 19.50
C ALA A 261 -8.13 0.47 18.48
N LEU A 262 -7.81 -0.33 17.47
CA LEU A 262 -8.76 -0.78 16.45
C LEU A 262 -9.93 -1.59 17.08
N PRO A 263 -11.12 -1.57 16.47
CA PRO A 263 -12.21 -2.45 16.90
C PRO A 263 -11.84 -3.94 16.84
N PRO A 264 -12.29 -4.76 17.80
CA PRO A 264 -11.98 -6.20 17.82
C PRO A 264 -12.39 -6.95 16.55
N ALA A 265 -13.52 -6.55 15.94
CA ALA A 265 -13.97 -7.13 14.67
C ALA A 265 -12.96 -6.93 13.53
N VAL A 266 -12.25 -5.78 13.50
CA VAL A 266 -11.20 -5.51 12.52
C VAL A 266 -9.99 -6.41 12.77
N ILE A 267 -9.60 -6.58 14.04
CA ILE A 267 -8.46 -7.44 14.41
C ILE A 267 -8.74 -8.91 14.07
N ALA A 268 -9.93 -9.41 14.40
CA ALA A 268 -10.35 -10.77 14.05
C ALA A 268 -10.37 -10.99 12.52
N THR A 269 -10.85 -9.99 11.77
CA THR A 269 -10.83 -10.02 10.31
C THR A 269 -9.40 -10.05 9.76
N ASN A 270 -8.49 -9.25 10.33
CA ASN A 270 -7.09 -9.23 9.92
C ASN A 270 -6.40 -10.58 10.13
N LEU A 271 -6.62 -11.24 11.29
CA LEU A 271 -6.14 -12.59 11.57
C LEU A 271 -6.60 -13.58 10.50
N ALA A 272 -7.90 -13.60 10.25
CA ALA A 272 -8.49 -14.52 9.27
C ALA A 272 -8.07 -14.20 7.83
N SER A 273 -7.80 -12.93 7.50
CA SER A 273 -7.34 -12.57 6.16
C SER A 273 -5.91 -13.04 5.87
N LEU A 274 -5.02 -13.05 6.87
CA LEU A 274 -3.68 -13.63 6.74
C LEU A 274 -3.76 -15.14 6.46
N GLU A 275 -4.68 -15.86 7.11
CA GLU A 275 -4.91 -17.29 6.85
C GLU A 275 -5.46 -17.50 5.44
N LEU A 276 -6.42 -16.69 5.04
CA LEU A 276 -7.08 -16.79 3.75
C LEU A 276 -6.13 -16.58 2.56
N VAL A 277 -5.09 -15.74 2.72
CA VAL A 277 -4.01 -15.59 1.72
C VAL A 277 -3.30 -16.92 1.45
N ALA A 278 -3.10 -17.75 2.48
CA ALA A 278 -2.48 -19.07 2.33
C ALA A 278 -3.48 -20.13 1.82
N GLU A 279 -4.75 -20.03 2.22
CA GLU A 279 -5.80 -20.98 1.85
C GLU A 279 -6.27 -20.84 0.38
N GLU A 280 -6.22 -19.61 -0.19
CA GLU A 280 -6.71 -19.31 -1.54
C GLU A 280 -5.60 -18.71 -2.44
N PRO A 281 -4.50 -19.42 -2.69
CA PRO A 281 -3.38 -18.92 -3.52
C PRO A 281 -3.77 -18.63 -4.96
N GLU A 282 -4.77 -19.33 -5.49
CA GLU A 282 -5.28 -19.16 -6.86
C GLU A 282 -5.81 -17.76 -7.13
N ARG A 283 -6.25 -17.03 -6.10
CA ARG A 283 -6.66 -15.62 -6.25
C ARG A 283 -5.50 -14.73 -6.69
N ARG A 284 -4.32 -14.94 -6.11
CA ARG A 284 -3.11 -14.17 -6.46
C ARG A 284 -2.68 -14.46 -7.88
N GLU A 285 -2.68 -15.74 -8.26
CA GLU A 285 -2.32 -16.18 -9.60
C GLU A 285 -3.29 -15.61 -10.64
N LYS A 286 -4.60 -15.73 -10.42
CA LYS A 286 -5.62 -15.14 -11.27
C LYS A 286 -5.44 -13.63 -11.44
N LEU A 287 -5.22 -12.91 -10.32
CA LEU A 287 -5.01 -11.46 -10.33
C LEU A 287 -3.83 -11.06 -11.21
N ILE A 288 -2.67 -11.69 -11.00
CA ILE A 288 -1.44 -11.35 -11.73
C ILE A 288 -1.55 -11.76 -13.21
N ASN A 289 -2.13 -12.92 -13.51
CA ASN A 289 -2.37 -13.35 -14.90
C ASN A 289 -3.28 -12.35 -15.63
N ASN A 290 -4.37 -11.93 -15.01
CA ASN A 290 -5.28 -10.93 -15.57
C ASN A 290 -4.59 -9.57 -15.76
N ALA A 291 -3.77 -9.14 -14.81
CA ALA A 291 -3.03 -7.89 -14.92
C ALA A 291 -1.99 -7.92 -16.06
N ASN A 292 -1.30 -9.04 -16.22
CA ASN A 292 -0.35 -9.24 -17.32
C ASN A 292 -1.05 -9.27 -18.67
N TYR A 293 -2.16 -10.01 -18.78
CA TYR A 293 -2.99 -10.05 -19.99
C TYR A 293 -3.46 -8.65 -20.38
N PHE A 294 -4.09 -7.92 -19.45
CA PHE A 294 -4.61 -6.57 -19.71
C PHE A 294 -3.50 -5.60 -20.14
N ARG A 295 -2.38 -5.62 -19.42
CA ARG A 295 -1.21 -4.79 -19.73
C ARG A 295 -0.65 -5.08 -21.12
N GLN A 296 -0.48 -6.36 -21.46
CA GLN A 296 0.07 -6.75 -22.76
C GLN A 296 -0.87 -6.36 -23.89
N SER A 297 -2.16 -6.66 -23.77
CA SER A 297 -3.16 -6.29 -24.79
C SER A 297 -3.19 -4.78 -25.07
N LEU A 298 -3.08 -3.95 -24.01
CA LEU A 298 -3.02 -2.49 -24.20
C LEU A 298 -1.72 -2.03 -24.88
N LYS A 299 -0.59 -2.68 -24.59
CA LYS A 299 0.69 -2.39 -25.29
C LYS A 299 0.61 -2.76 -26.76
N ASP A 300 0.03 -3.91 -27.09
CA ASP A 300 -0.14 -4.40 -28.46
C ASP A 300 -1.03 -3.44 -29.30
N LEU A 301 -1.94 -2.73 -28.65
CA LEU A 301 -2.77 -1.68 -29.23
C LEU A 301 -2.09 -0.29 -29.26
N GLY A 302 -0.82 -0.20 -28.88
CA GLY A 302 -0.04 1.04 -28.95
C GLY A 302 -0.20 1.99 -27.75
N PHE A 303 -0.90 1.58 -26.69
CA PHE A 303 -0.98 2.41 -25.48
C PHE A 303 0.36 2.45 -24.74
N LYS A 304 0.69 3.63 -24.20
CA LYS A 304 1.84 3.78 -23.29
C LYS A 304 1.45 3.29 -21.88
N VAL A 305 1.83 2.05 -21.55
CA VAL A 305 1.50 1.40 -20.28
C VAL A 305 2.74 1.24 -19.43
N LYS A 306 2.66 1.63 -18.15
CA LYS A 306 3.70 1.40 -17.12
C LYS A 306 3.33 0.21 -16.22
N GLY A 307 4.24 -0.09 -15.29
CA GLY A 307 4.04 -1.05 -14.21
C GLY A 307 4.27 -2.50 -14.58
N SER A 308 4.37 -3.33 -13.53
CA SER A 308 4.58 -4.79 -13.59
C SER A 308 3.77 -5.53 -12.52
N SER A 309 2.78 -4.88 -11.94
CA SER A 309 1.95 -5.40 -10.84
C SER A 309 0.46 -5.42 -11.22
N GLN A 310 -0.43 -5.63 -10.26
CA GLN A 310 -1.89 -5.53 -10.43
C GLN A 310 -2.36 -4.08 -10.73
N ILE A 311 -1.48 -3.12 -10.62
CA ILE A 311 -1.73 -1.72 -10.99
C ILE A 311 -1.23 -1.52 -12.42
N VAL A 312 -2.12 -1.08 -13.31
CA VAL A 312 -1.87 -0.92 -14.74
C VAL A 312 -2.16 0.53 -15.15
N PRO A 313 -1.18 1.43 -15.07
CA PRO A 313 -1.36 2.82 -15.47
C PRO A 313 -1.20 2.99 -16.97
N VAL A 314 -2.19 3.61 -17.61
CA VAL A 314 -2.19 4.00 -19.02
C VAL A 314 -1.93 5.50 -19.13
N ILE A 315 -0.78 5.86 -19.66
CA ILE A 315 -0.33 7.25 -19.75
C ILE A 315 -1.00 7.95 -20.92
N ILE A 316 -1.77 8.98 -20.62
CA ILE A 316 -2.49 9.81 -21.61
C ILE A 316 -1.77 11.15 -21.82
N SER A 317 -0.97 11.58 -20.85
CA SER A 317 -0.17 12.82 -20.79
C SER A 317 -1.02 14.11 -20.67
N ASP A 318 -2.06 14.29 -21.47
CA ASP A 318 -2.92 15.46 -21.47
C ASP A 318 -4.00 15.38 -20.38
N ASN A 319 -4.18 16.48 -19.62
CA ASN A 319 -5.10 16.55 -18.49
C ASN A 319 -6.58 16.52 -18.91
N GLN A 320 -6.95 17.17 -20.00
CA GLN A 320 -8.33 17.22 -20.45
C GLN A 320 -8.73 15.92 -21.14
N LYS A 321 -7.81 15.37 -21.92
CA LYS A 321 -8.02 14.08 -22.59
C LYS A 321 -8.24 12.94 -21.60
N VAL A 322 -7.46 12.89 -20.49
CA VAL A 322 -7.63 11.81 -19.50
C VAL A 322 -8.96 11.93 -18.76
N ILE A 323 -9.46 13.16 -18.51
CA ILE A 323 -10.78 13.38 -17.91
C ILE A 323 -11.86 12.87 -18.86
N LYS A 324 -11.80 13.29 -20.13
CA LYS A 324 -12.79 12.90 -21.16
C LYS A 324 -12.88 11.39 -21.31
N ILE A 325 -11.74 10.69 -21.40
CA ILE A 325 -11.72 9.22 -21.51
C ILE A 325 -12.32 8.59 -20.23
N SER A 326 -12.00 9.10 -19.05
CA SER A 326 -12.60 8.61 -17.79
C SER A 326 -14.12 8.75 -17.80
N GLU A 327 -14.66 9.91 -18.23
CA GLU A 327 -16.10 10.15 -18.33
C GLU A 327 -16.79 9.25 -19.38
N GLU A 328 -16.13 9.00 -20.52
CA GLU A 328 -16.62 8.08 -21.55
C GLU A 328 -16.69 6.64 -21.04
N LEU A 329 -15.67 6.18 -20.30
CA LEU A 329 -15.68 4.87 -19.67
C LEU A 329 -16.76 4.77 -18.58
N GLN A 330 -16.98 5.83 -17.79
CA GLN A 330 -18.06 5.85 -16.81
C GLN A 330 -19.43 5.72 -17.47
N LYS A 331 -19.67 6.37 -18.62
CA LYS A 331 -20.91 6.17 -19.39
C LYS A 331 -21.12 4.74 -19.84
N LYS A 332 -20.02 4.02 -20.11
CA LYS A 332 -20.00 2.58 -20.49
C LYS A 332 -20.06 1.63 -19.29
N GLY A 333 -20.12 2.14 -18.04
CA GLY A 333 -20.25 1.34 -16.83
C GLY A 333 -18.93 0.96 -16.15
N TYR A 334 -17.82 1.65 -16.45
CA TYR A 334 -16.53 1.41 -15.79
C TYR A 334 -16.17 2.58 -14.89
N TRP A 335 -15.85 2.32 -13.63
CA TRP A 335 -15.40 3.35 -12.69
C TRP A 335 -13.87 3.37 -12.66
N VAL A 336 -13.30 4.28 -13.41
CA VAL A 336 -11.85 4.55 -13.41
C VAL A 336 -11.61 6.03 -13.27
N LEU A 337 -10.71 6.41 -12.34
CA LEU A 337 -10.44 7.81 -12.04
C LEU A 337 -9.23 8.34 -12.84
N PRO A 338 -9.31 9.60 -13.35
CA PRO A 338 -8.18 10.23 -13.99
C PRO A 338 -7.18 10.74 -12.95
N ILE A 339 -5.95 10.30 -13.00
CA ILE A 339 -4.85 10.76 -12.13
C ILE A 339 -4.06 11.85 -12.86
N ARG A 340 -3.90 13.00 -12.22
CA ARG A 340 -3.30 14.21 -12.80
C ARG A 340 -2.31 14.85 -11.84
N PRO A 341 -1.49 15.80 -12.31
CA PRO A 341 -0.70 16.65 -11.42
C PRO A 341 -1.58 17.33 -10.35
N PRO A 342 -1.08 17.47 -9.11
CA PRO A 342 0.28 17.18 -8.66
C PRO A 342 0.50 15.74 -8.16
N THR A 343 -0.53 14.86 -8.20
CA THR A 343 -0.38 13.46 -7.78
C THR A 343 0.65 12.70 -8.64
N VAL A 344 0.74 13.07 -9.91
CA VAL A 344 1.75 12.56 -10.85
C VAL A 344 2.47 13.75 -11.52
N PRO A 345 3.67 13.57 -12.10
CA PRO A 345 4.38 14.64 -12.77
C PRO A 345 3.58 15.26 -13.93
N THR A 346 3.88 16.53 -14.25
CA THR A 346 3.33 17.19 -15.44
C THR A 346 3.68 16.40 -16.71
N GLY A 347 2.70 16.19 -17.60
CA GLY A 347 2.85 15.39 -18.80
C GLY A 347 2.71 13.87 -18.56
N GLU A 348 2.37 13.45 -17.33
CA GLU A 348 2.18 12.04 -16.98
C GLU A 348 0.77 11.72 -16.46
N SER A 349 -0.24 12.53 -16.86
CA SER A 349 -1.64 12.23 -16.57
C SER A 349 -2.04 10.87 -17.12
N ARG A 350 -2.79 10.11 -16.35
CA ARG A 350 -3.06 8.70 -16.64
C ARG A 350 -4.40 8.23 -16.13
N LEU A 351 -4.91 7.17 -16.74
CA LEU A 351 -5.89 6.28 -16.12
C LEU A 351 -5.12 5.23 -15.31
N ARG A 352 -5.40 5.14 -14.01
CA ARG A 352 -4.80 4.13 -13.14
C ARG A 352 -5.79 2.98 -12.95
N PHE A 353 -5.63 1.94 -13.74
CA PHE A 353 -6.43 0.73 -13.56
C PHE A 353 -5.86 -0.07 -12.39
N SER A 354 -6.71 -0.31 -11.40
CA SER A 354 -6.44 -1.15 -10.23
C SER A 354 -7.21 -2.44 -10.41
N LEU A 355 -6.53 -3.51 -10.82
CA LEU A 355 -7.21 -4.77 -11.07
C LEU A 355 -7.45 -5.54 -9.78
N THR A 356 -8.55 -6.26 -9.73
CA THR A 356 -8.93 -7.17 -8.65
C THR A 356 -9.22 -8.56 -9.21
N VAL A 357 -9.25 -9.57 -8.34
CA VAL A 357 -9.58 -10.94 -8.71
C VAL A 357 -10.98 -11.06 -9.34
N ASN A 358 -11.85 -10.08 -9.08
CA ASN A 358 -13.23 -10.05 -9.56
C ASN A 358 -13.36 -9.58 -11.04
N HIS A 359 -12.29 -9.00 -11.61
CA HIS A 359 -12.27 -8.63 -13.02
C HIS A 359 -11.97 -9.88 -13.86
N SER A 360 -13.03 -10.48 -14.41
CA SER A 360 -12.88 -11.63 -15.30
C SER A 360 -12.21 -11.24 -16.63
N LYS A 361 -11.74 -12.25 -17.37
CA LYS A 361 -11.12 -12.04 -18.68
C LYS A 361 -12.10 -11.37 -19.65
N GLU A 362 -13.37 -11.75 -19.63
CA GLU A 362 -14.44 -11.18 -20.45
C GLU A 362 -14.67 -9.70 -20.15
N ILE A 363 -14.61 -9.31 -18.86
CA ILE A 363 -14.67 -7.90 -18.46
C ILE A 363 -13.49 -7.13 -19.04
N LEU A 364 -12.28 -7.68 -18.95
CA LEU A 364 -11.06 -7.03 -19.46
C LEU A 364 -11.07 -6.93 -20.99
N GLU A 365 -11.52 -7.95 -21.70
CA GLU A 365 -11.67 -7.94 -23.17
C GLU A 365 -12.66 -6.86 -23.63
N ARG A 366 -13.81 -6.75 -22.94
CA ARG A 366 -14.78 -5.69 -23.20
C ARG A 366 -14.20 -4.31 -22.91
N LEU A 367 -13.51 -4.13 -21.78
CA LEU A 367 -12.86 -2.87 -21.42
C LEU A 367 -11.81 -2.45 -22.46
N ILE A 368 -11.01 -3.41 -22.97
CA ILE A 368 -10.01 -3.15 -24.00
C ILE A 368 -10.68 -2.61 -25.28
N LYS A 369 -11.78 -3.24 -25.73
CA LYS A 369 -12.54 -2.78 -26.91
C LYS A 369 -13.13 -1.40 -26.68
N ASP A 370 -13.57 -1.09 -25.46
CA ASP A 370 -14.19 0.18 -25.10
C ASP A 370 -13.19 1.32 -24.94
N LEU A 371 -11.89 1.02 -24.78
CA LEU A 371 -10.78 1.96 -24.74
C LEU A 371 -10.28 2.38 -26.15
N CYS A 372 -10.52 1.55 -27.16
CA CYS A 372 -10.18 1.83 -28.57
C CYS A 372 -11.28 2.65 -29.25
#